data_8c20604f0d08e5e47d17fd3bb2d125e7
#
_entry.id   8c20604f0d08e5e47d17fd3bb2d125e7
#
_cell.length_a   1.000
_cell.length_b   1.000
_cell.length_c   1.000
_cell.angle_alpha   90.00
_cell.angle_beta   90.00
_cell.angle_gamma   90.00
#
_symmetry.space_group_name_H-M   'P 1'
#
loop_
_entity.id
_entity.type
_entity.pdbx_description
1 polymer ?
#
loop_
_entity_poly.entity_id
_entity_poly.type
_entity_poly.pdbx_seq_one_letter_code
_entity_poly.pdbx_strand_id
1 'polypeptide(L)'
;MRKKLRLAALALAGALCLSLAAGCAQQGGGAELSVCVDGGFSNLDPIYAQDISSQTVLVHLYENLMRVTADGSGGATVVNGMAKSVDTKENGDGTVTYTFHLRTAKWSDGQRVKAGDFVYAWRRLVDPASHSPYANLLSVVSGYQEARAEKDPSLLQVSAPSDSVFEVTLNGNFDWFLREVCTSPATMPLRQDVVQRLKESGAQDTGSGETAAAWWSDPLALVTNGPYVAEEYAEESLLRLTASEHYDSSQQAPETLTFRFAATAEEGQTLYEQKQVDVIWPLTEERLSELAQDEEWSPIPTLETFSVVYHCAGDPLEDQAIRQALSLAVDRNALAELAGVTATAAEGLIPPGVPENGEQDFRTAGGPLLDNDPELYSQRCDQARAVLSQAGYSGAGLGELEFLYAEENDASGAVARELCRQWNEVLEVSVTPKAVTEQELWTALRSGEYTLAGLGLEAAGNDAECFLMDWVTDGYDNIAGYENSAYDTLMSIIARAPDGTARMGCLHDAEALLLEDYAITPLYTTGDAWEMREGLSGICRDARGWFVFSGTSGT
;
A
#
# COMPACT_ATOMS: atom_id res chain seq x y z
N MET A 1 0.08 38.83 71.75
CA MET A 1 -0.72 38.88 70.51
C MET A 1 0.12 38.69 69.22
N ARG A 2 1.27 39.33 69.04
CA ARG A 2 2.06 39.27 67.78
C ARG A 2 2.65 37.88 67.41
N LYS A 3 2.94 36.98 68.40
CA LYS A 3 3.44 35.60 68.12
C LYS A 3 2.35 34.62 67.65
N LYS A 4 1.10 34.82 68.12
CA LYS A 4 -0.04 33.96 67.70
C LYS A 4 -0.52 34.33 66.29
N LEU A 5 -0.38 35.58 65.83
CA LEU A 5 -0.68 35.98 64.46
C LEU A 5 0.36 35.43 63.42
N ARG A 6 1.62 35.33 63.83
CA ARG A 6 2.67 34.76 62.94
C ARG A 6 2.54 33.24 62.73
N LEU A 7 2.10 32.52 63.75
CA LEU A 7 1.82 31.09 63.63
C LEU A 7 0.56 30.82 62.80
N ALA A 8 -0.47 31.66 62.89
CA ALA A 8 -1.68 31.55 62.06
C ALA A 8 -1.40 31.86 60.58
N ALA A 9 -0.52 32.86 60.30
CA ALA A 9 -0.12 33.20 58.94
C ALA A 9 0.76 32.11 58.29
N LEU A 10 1.63 31.43 59.04
CA LEU A 10 2.43 30.30 58.59
C LEU A 10 1.59 29.03 58.35
N ALA A 11 0.56 28.81 59.18
CA ALA A 11 -0.38 27.69 58.97
C ALA A 11 -1.28 27.91 57.74
N LEU A 12 -1.69 29.18 57.47
CA LEU A 12 -2.47 29.48 56.27
C LEU A 12 -1.63 29.40 54.98
N ALA A 13 -0.36 29.82 55.02
CA ALA A 13 0.56 29.70 53.87
C ALA A 13 0.91 28.21 53.58
N GLY A 14 1.08 27.40 54.63
CA GLY A 14 1.28 25.95 54.49
C GLY A 14 0.05 25.22 53.93
N ALA A 15 -1.17 25.65 54.30
CA ALA A 15 -2.42 25.10 53.78
C ALA A 15 -2.68 25.52 52.31
N LEU A 16 -2.26 26.72 51.89
CA LEU A 16 -2.34 27.16 50.50
C LEU A 16 -1.32 26.45 49.61
N CYS A 17 -0.10 26.14 50.10
CA CYS A 17 0.90 25.38 49.37
C CYS A 17 0.53 23.87 49.24
N LEU A 18 -0.16 23.33 50.24
CA LEU A 18 -0.68 21.95 50.17
C LEU A 18 -1.92 21.82 49.28
N SER A 19 -2.73 22.88 49.12
CA SER A 19 -3.84 22.86 48.17
C SER A 19 -3.42 23.11 46.72
N LEU A 20 -2.23 23.66 46.47
CA LEU A 20 -1.62 23.76 45.14
C LEU A 20 -0.87 22.50 44.75
N ALA A 21 -0.43 21.69 45.70
CA ALA A 21 0.18 20.36 45.41
C ALA A 21 -0.87 19.23 45.32
N ALA A 22 -2.13 19.45 45.75
CA ALA A 22 -3.21 18.49 45.61
C ALA A 22 -4.11 18.78 44.38
N GLY A 23 -3.78 19.79 43.59
CA GLY A 23 -4.47 20.16 42.35
C GLY A 23 -3.90 19.48 41.10
N CYS A 24 -2.83 18.67 41.21
CA CYS A 24 -2.36 17.73 40.18
C CYS A 24 -2.75 16.29 40.51
N ALA A 25 -3.99 16.10 40.99
CA ALA A 25 -4.59 14.80 41.06
C ALA A 25 -5.44 14.64 39.78
N GLN A 26 -4.87 13.96 38.79
CA GLN A 26 -5.57 13.14 37.82
C GLN A 26 -7.02 13.58 37.51
N GLN A 27 -7.17 14.55 36.64
CA GLN A 27 -8.16 14.36 35.59
C GLN A 27 -7.69 13.12 34.85
N GLY A 28 -8.48 12.05 34.86
CA GLY A 28 -8.26 10.89 34.05
C GLY A 28 -8.39 11.31 32.57
N GLY A 29 -7.34 11.84 32.00
CA GLY A 29 -7.14 11.88 30.57
C GLY A 29 -6.67 10.48 30.23
N GLY A 30 -7.42 9.77 29.39
CA GLY A 30 -6.98 8.53 28.79
C GLY A 30 -5.66 8.78 28.04
N ALA A 31 -4.90 7.73 27.77
CA ALA A 31 -3.64 7.84 27.03
C ALA A 31 -3.88 8.54 25.70
N GLU A 32 -3.09 9.57 25.42
CA GLU A 32 -3.07 10.29 24.14
C GLU A 32 -1.81 9.89 23.37
N LEU A 33 -1.96 9.64 22.07
CA LEU A 33 -0.86 9.42 21.15
C LEU A 33 -0.91 10.48 20.06
N SER A 34 0.20 11.17 19.85
CA SER A 34 0.36 12.13 18.76
C SER A 34 1.33 11.59 17.73
N VAL A 35 0.92 11.57 16.47
CA VAL A 35 1.71 11.02 15.37
C VAL A 35 1.84 12.01 14.23
N CYS A 36 2.98 11.99 13.55
CA CYS A 36 3.17 12.67 12.27
C CYS A 36 3.37 11.58 11.23
N VAL A 37 2.38 11.42 10.36
CA VAL A 37 2.41 10.49 9.24
C VAL A 37 2.19 11.33 7.99
N ASP A 38 3.30 11.80 7.41
CA ASP A 38 3.36 12.65 6.22
C ASP A 38 2.54 13.97 6.31
N GLY A 39 2.30 14.62 5.18
CA GLY A 39 1.63 15.93 5.05
C GLY A 39 0.11 15.92 5.25
N GLY A 40 -0.46 14.78 5.64
CA GLY A 40 -1.90 14.60 5.82
C GLY A 40 -2.50 13.63 4.82
N PHE A 41 -3.80 13.39 4.92
CA PHE A 41 -4.49 12.50 4.01
C PHE A 41 -4.93 13.23 2.73
N SER A 42 -4.78 12.58 1.59
CA SER A 42 -5.25 13.10 0.30
C SER A 42 -6.69 12.67 -0.01
N ASN A 43 -7.12 11.49 0.50
CA ASN A 43 -8.43 10.92 0.16
C ASN A 43 -8.92 9.95 1.23
N LEU A 44 -10.09 10.22 1.82
CA LEU A 44 -10.75 9.31 2.77
C LEU A 44 -11.89 8.49 2.15
N ASP A 45 -11.98 8.43 0.83
CA ASP A 45 -12.78 7.43 0.15
C ASP A 45 -11.96 6.14 0.02
N PRO A 46 -12.35 5.03 0.68
CA PRO A 46 -11.53 3.82 0.77
C PRO A 46 -11.04 3.28 -0.59
N ILE A 47 -11.84 3.44 -1.65
CA ILE A 47 -11.47 2.92 -2.98
C ILE A 47 -10.50 3.80 -3.76
N TYR A 48 -10.06 4.95 -3.21
CA TYR A 48 -9.13 5.89 -3.85
C TYR A 48 -7.97 6.30 -2.94
N ALA A 49 -7.92 5.83 -1.71
CA ALA A 49 -6.87 6.16 -0.74
C ALA A 49 -5.56 5.45 -1.10
N GLN A 50 -4.70 6.10 -1.88
CA GLN A 50 -3.43 5.53 -2.36
C GLN A 50 -2.24 5.86 -1.45
N ASP A 51 -2.29 6.99 -0.74
CA ASP A 51 -1.20 7.37 0.17
C ASP A 51 -1.33 6.69 1.55
N ILE A 52 -0.20 6.46 2.18
CA ILE A 52 -0.08 5.78 3.48
C ILE A 52 -0.85 6.53 4.58
N SER A 53 -0.86 7.86 4.55
CA SER A 53 -1.57 8.68 5.52
C SER A 53 -3.08 8.48 5.44
N SER A 54 -3.65 8.50 4.23
CA SER A 54 -5.07 8.21 3.98
C SER A 54 -5.45 6.81 4.46
N GLN A 55 -4.66 5.79 4.09
CA GLN A 55 -4.88 4.41 4.51
C GLN A 55 -4.76 4.26 6.02
N THR A 56 -3.75 4.90 6.63
CA THR A 56 -3.58 4.93 8.09
C THR A 56 -4.77 5.54 8.80
N VAL A 57 -5.30 6.66 8.32
CA VAL A 57 -6.52 7.26 8.90
C VAL A 57 -7.71 6.32 8.73
N LEU A 58 -7.89 5.72 7.54
CA LEU A 58 -9.02 4.84 7.26
C LEU A 58 -9.07 3.59 8.15
N VAL A 59 -7.93 2.93 8.45
CA VAL A 59 -7.91 1.74 9.34
C VAL A 59 -8.22 2.08 10.80
N HIS A 60 -8.23 3.35 11.18
CA HIS A 60 -8.68 3.81 12.50
C HIS A 60 -10.15 4.25 12.50
N LEU A 61 -10.67 4.71 11.36
CA LEU A 61 -12.07 5.12 11.21
C LEU A 61 -13.00 3.95 10.88
N TYR A 62 -12.52 2.94 10.16
CA TYR A 62 -13.33 1.81 9.72
C TYR A 62 -12.75 0.48 10.19
N GLU A 63 -13.62 -0.50 10.34
CA GLU A 63 -13.28 -1.89 10.65
C GLU A 63 -13.71 -2.79 9.49
N ASN A 64 -12.76 -3.55 8.93
CA ASN A 64 -13.01 -4.48 7.85
C ASN A 64 -13.40 -5.89 8.37
N LEU A 65 -13.59 -6.86 7.49
CA LEU A 65 -13.88 -8.27 7.83
C LEU A 65 -12.78 -8.85 8.72
N MET A 66 -11.53 -8.67 8.31
CA MET A 66 -10.32 -8.96 9.09
C MET A 66 -9.60 -7.64 9.39
N ARG A 67 -8.66 -7.66 10.34
CA ARG A 67 -7.85 -6.49 10.65
C ARG A 67 -6.41 -6.87 10.97
N VAL A 68 -5.51 -5.94 10.72
CA VAL A 68 -4.12 -6.00 11.14
C VAL A 68 -3.98 -5.52 12.59
N THR A 69 -3.10 -6.13 13.36
CA THR A 69 -2.75 -5.73 14.72
C THR A 69 -1.31 -6.11 15.02
N ALA A 70 -0.69 -5.46 16.01
CA ALA A 70 0.65 -5.82 16.45
C ALA A 70 0.68 -7.26 17.00
N ASP A 71 1.71 -8.02 16.66
CA ASP A 71 1.91 -9.40 17.09
C ASP A 71 2.60 -9.51 18.46
N GLY A 72 3.03 -8.38 19.02
CA GLY A 72 3.76 -8.26 20.29
C GLY A 72 5.28 -8.48 20.17
N SER A 73 5.79 -8.78 18.99
CA SER A 73 7.23 -8.89 18.70
C SER A 73 7.78 -7.72 17.89
N GLY A 74 6.94 -6.76 17.54
CA GLY A 74 7.25 -5.62 16.66
C GLY A 74 6.74 -5.78 15.23
N GLY A 75 6.18 -6.96 14.91
CA GLY A 75 5.55 -7.25 13.63
C GLY A 75 4.04 -7.07 13.64
N ALA A 76 3.41 -7.40 12.52
CA ALA A 76 1.97 -7.35 12.31
C ALA A 76 1.39 -8.76 12.15
N THR A 77 0.16 -8.95 12.61
CA THR A 77 -0.62 -10.18 12.41
C THR A 77 -2.05 -9.86 12.07
N VAL A 78 -2.75 -10.79 11.42
CA VAL A 78 -4.15 -10.63 11.01
C VAL A 78 -5.06 -11.38 11.97
N VAL A 79 -6.09 -10.71 12.44
CA VAL A 79 -7.12 -11.26 13.34
C VAL A 79 -8.52 -10.92 12.81
N ASN A 80 -9.54 -11.54 13.40
CA ASN A 80 -10.92 -11.22 13.09
C ASN A 80 -11.25 -9.74 13.42
N GLY A 81 -11.80 -9.02 12.45
CA GLY A 81 -12.34 -7.68 12.59
C GLY A 81 -13.87 -7.72 12.79
N MET A 82 -14.62 -7.35 11.75
CA MET A 82 -16.07 -7.50 11.73
C MET A 82 -16.52 -8.96 11.67
N ALA A 83 -15.71 -9.86 11.12
CA ALA A 83 -15.99 -11.29 11.16
C ALA A 83 -15.88 -11.82 12.59
N LYS A 84 -16.93 -12.50 13.08
CA LYS A 84 -16.88 -13.31 14.30
C LYS A 84 -16.29 -14.69 14.01
N SER A 85 -16.62 -15.24 12.86
CA SER A 85 -16.11 -16.51 12.34
C SER A 85 -16.23 -16.54 10.83
N VAL A 86 -15.41 -17.37 10.20
CA VAL A 86 -15.40 -17.59 8.75
C VAL A 86 -15.53 -19.09 8.51
N ASP A 87 -16.50 -19.49 7.70
CA ASP A 87 -16.65 -20.84 7.20
C ASP A 87 -16.21 -20.87 5.72
N THR A 88 -15.43 -21.86 5.34
CA THR A 88 -14.93 -22.05 3.98
C THR A 88 -15.50 -23.33 3.39
N LYS A 89 -15.94 -23.26 2.13
CA LYS A 89 -16.48 -24.40 1.41
C LYS A 89 -15.90 -24.47 0.00
N GLU A 90 -15.20 -25.53 -0.30
CA GLU A 90 -14.83 -25.89 -1.67
C GLU A 90 -16.06 -26.36 -2.46
N ASN A 91 -16.26 -25.82 -3.64
CA ASN A 91 -17.35 -26.19 -4.53
C ASN A 91 -16.89 -27.23 -5.54
N GLY A 92 -17.83 -27.98 -6.11
CA GLY A 92 -17.49 -29.05 -7.04
C GLY A 92 -16.95 -28.59 -8.42
N ASP A 93 -16.99 -27.30 -8.68
CA ASP A 93 -16.47 -26.64 -9.90
C ASP A 93 -15.08 -26.00 -9.72
N GLY A 94 -14.48 -26.15 -8.53
CA GLY A 94 -13.16 -25.62 -8.20
C GLY A 94 -13.20 -24.21 -7.60
N THR A 95 -14.38 -23.61 -7.48
CA THR A 95 -14.55 -22.33 -6.74
C THR A 95 -14.59 -22.57 -5.24
N VAL A 96 -14.32 -21.53 -4.44
CA VAL A 96 -14.35 -21.57 -2.98
C VAL A 96 -15.27 -20.49 -2.45
N THR A 97 -16.24 -20.88 -1.62
CA THR A 97 -17.15 -19.91 -0.98
C THR A 97 -16.73 -19.68 0.48
N TYR A 98 -16.51 -18.43 0.82
CA TYR A 98 -16.29 -17.94 2.18
C TYR A 98 -17.59 -17.37 2.71
N THR A 99 -18.00 -17.81 3.90
CA THR A 99 -19.18 -17.33 4.63
C THR A 99 -18.73 -16.64 5.92
N PHE A 100 -18.81 -15.32 5.94
CA PHE A 100 -18.45 -14.51 7.10
C PHE A 100 -19.67 -14.31 7.99
N HIS A 101 -19.60 -14.78 9.23
CA HIS A 101 -20.58 -14.49 10.27
C HIS A 101 -20.16 -13.23 11.01
N LEU A 102 -20.87 -12.11 10.81
CA LEU A 102 -20.51 -10.83 11.38
C LEU A 102 -20.82 -10.76 12.87
N ARG A 103 -19.92 -10.13 13.65
CA ARG A 103 -20.22 -9.73 15.03
C ARG A 103 -21.27 -8.62 15.06
N THR A 104 -21.98 -8.48 16.18
CA THR A 104 -22.86 -7.33 16.37
C THR A 104 -22.02 -6.08 16.59
N ALA A 105 -22.10 -5.12 15.68
CA ALA A 105 -21.42 -3.84 15.74
C ALA A 105 -22.34 -2.72 15.29
N LYS A 106 -21.96 -1.48 15.60
CA LYS A 106 -22.70 -0.28 15.23
C LYS A 106 -21.80 0.69 14.51
N TRP A 107 -22.38 1.44 13.64
CA TRP A 107 -21.85 2.67 13.10
C TRP A 107 -21.82 3.77 14.17
N SER A 108 -21.01 4.81 13.97
CA SER A 108 -20.88 5.94 14.89
C SER A 108 -22.20 6.71 15.11
N ASP A 109 -23.17 6.58 14.20
CA ASP A 109 -24.52 7.12 14.35
C ASP A 109 -25.49 6.19 15.14
N GLY A 110 -24.99 5.05 15.66
CA GLY A 110 -25.75 4.07 16.44
C GLY A 110 -26.52 3.03 15.62
N GLN A 111 -26.55 3.12 14.29
CA GLN A 111 -27.17 2.12 13.44
C GLN A 111 -26.31 0.84 13.39
N ARG A 112 -26.94 -0.30 13.07
CA ARG A 112 -26.22 -1.58 12.98
C ARG A 112 -25.39 -1.65 11.70
N VAL A 113 -24.17 -2.18 11.81
CA VAL A 113 -23.38 -2.62 10.63
C VAL A 113 -24.02 -3.89 10.09
N LYS A 114 -24.17 -3.96 8.77
CA LYS A 114 -24.84 -5.07 8.07
C LYS A 114 -23.94 -5.64 6.97
N ALA A 115 -24.16 -6.91 6.64
CA ALA A 115 -23.51 -7.56 5.51
C ALA A 115 -23.76 -6.83 4.17
N GLY A 116 -24.92 -6.20 4.04
CA GLY A 116 -25.22 -5.35 2.85
C GLY A 116 -24.30 -4.17 2.67
N ASP A 117 -23.67 -3.65 3.75
CA ASP A 117 -22.73 -2.54 3.68
C ASP A 117 -21.41 -2.97 2.99
N PHE A 118 -20.98 -4.23 3.19
CA PHE A 118 -19.86 -4.85 2.47
C PHE A 118 -20.21 -5.11 0.99
N VAL A 119 -21.42 -5.65 0.71
CA VAL A 119 -21.87 -5.87 -0.67
C VAL A 119 -21.88 -4.56 -1.45
N TYR A 120 -22.36 -3.48 -0.84
CA TYR A 120 -22.35 -2.16 -1.48
C TYR A 120 -20.92 -1.68 -1.76
N ALA A 121 -20.02 -1.77 -0.76
CA ALA A 121 -18.64 -1.32 -0.90
C ALA A 121 -17.88 -2.10 -1.99
N TRP A 122 -17.97 -3.43 -2.00
CA TRP A 122 -17.27 -4.28 -2.97
C TRP A 122 -17.79 -4.12 -4.39
N ARG A 123 -19.11 -3.98 -4.57
CA ARG A 123 -19.70 -3.68 -5.87
C ARG A 123 -19.30 -2.29 -6.38
N ARG A 124 -19.17 -1.32 -5.48
CA ARG A 124 -18.66 0.00 -5.82
C ARG A 124 -17.20 -0.03 -6.24
N LEU A 125 -16.38 -0.85 -5.56
CA LEU A 125 -14.96 -1.01 -5.87
C LEU A 125 -14.76 -1.60 -7.29
N VAL A 126 -15.52 -2.64 -7.65
CA VAL A 126 -15.41 -3.30 -8.97
C VAL A 126 -16.06 -2.53 -10.11
N ASP A 127 -16.89 -1.53 -9.83
CA ASP A 127 -17.61 -0.76 -10.87
C ASP A 127 -16.61 -0.04 -11.79
N PRO A 128 -16.60 -0.32 -13.11
CA PRO A 128 -15.71 0.39 -14.04
C PRO A 128 -15.85 1.90 -14.01
N ALA A 129 -17.04 2.40 -13.69
CA ALA A 129 -17.31 3.84 -13.59
C ALA A 129 -16.62 4.50 -12.37
N SER A 130 -16.18 3.71 -11.39
CA SER A 130 -15.41 4.23 -10.25
C SER A 130 -13.98 4.58 -10.64
N HIS A 131 -13.40 3.89 -11.63
CA HIS A 131 -11.99 4.01 -11.99
C HIS A 131 -11.04 3.80 -10.79
N SER A 132 -11.45 2.97 -9.80
CA SER A 132 -10.63 2.68 -8.64
C SER A 132 -9.32 1.98 -9.04
N PRO A 133 -8.17 2.41 -8.50
CA PRO A 133 -6.89 1.74 -8.71
C PRO A 133 -6.83 0.36 -8.02
N TYR A 134 -7.75 0.08 -7.09
CA TYR A 134 -7.78 -1.15 -6.30
C TYR A 134 -8.80 -2.18 -6.78
N ALA A 135 -9.45 -1.98 -7.93
CA ALA A 135 -10.47 -2.90 -8.42
C ALA A 135 -9.93 -4.33 -8.61
N ASN A 136 -8.65 -4.47 -9.01
CA ASN A 136 -7.95 -5.74 -9.22
C ASN A 136 -7.82 -6.60 -7.94
N LEU A 137 -7.87 -6.01 -6.73
CA LEU A 137 -7.98 -6.77 -5.47
C LEU A 137 -9.12 -7.80 -5.48
N LEU A 138 -10.18 -7.52 -6.22
CA LEU A 138 -11.34 -8.41 -6.35
C LEU A 138 -11.27 -9.33 -7.57
N SER A 139 -10.14 -9.38 -8.30
CA SER A 139 -9.97 -10.23 -9.49
C SER A 139 -10.13 -11.72 -9.19
N VAL A 140 -9.82 -12.12 -7.96
CA VAL A 140 -10.01 -13.50 -7.44
C VAL A 140 -11.48 -13.83 -7.12
N VAL A 141 -12.36 -12.84 -7.08
CA VAL A 141 -13.79 -13.04 -6.81
C VAL A 141 -14.50 -13.44 -8.11
N SER A 142 -15.28 -14.51 -8.06
CA SER A 142 -16.07 -14.98 -9.21
C SER A 142 -16.99 -13.88 -9.72
N GLY A 143 -17.09 -13.76 -11.05
CA GLY A 143 -17.86 -12.71 -11.69
C GLY A 143 -17.14 -11.35 -11.81
N TYR A 144 -15.89 -11.24 -11.39
CA TYR A 144 -15.11 -10.00 -11.53
C TYR A 144 -14.93 -9.58 -12.99
N GLN A 145 -14.49 -10.50 -13.86
CA GLN A 145 -14.25 -10.19 -15.27
C GLN A 145 -15.56 -9.79 -15.98
N GLU A 146 -16.65 -10.53 -15.72
CA GLU A 146 -17.96 -10.23 -16.26
C GLU A 146 -18.48 -8.87 -15.76
N ALA A 147 -18.34 -8.58 -14.45
CA ALA A 147 -18.75 -7.31 -13.87
C ALA A 147 -18.04 -6.11 -14.53
N ARG A 148 -16.74 -6.25 -14.81
CA ARG A 148 -15.92 -5.24 -15.49
C ARG A 148 -16.29 -5.11 -16.97
N ALA A 149 -16.37 -6.22 -17.69
CA ALA A 149 -16.64 -6.24 -19.14
C ALA A 149 -18.06 -5.76 -19.49
N GLU A 150 -19.07 -6.21 -18.72
CA GLU A 150 -20.47 -5.85 -18.94
C GLU A 150 -20.87 -4.53 -18.25
N LYS A 151 -19.96 -3.95 -17.46
CA LYS A 151 -20.20 -2.75 -16.63
C LYS A 151 -21.39 -2.93 -15.68
N ASP A 152 -21.52 -4.13 -15.13
CA ASP A 152 -22.57 -4.50 -14.17
C ASP A 152 -21.94 -5.06 -12.88
N PRO A 153 -21.71 -4.21 -11.85
CA PRO A 153 -21.14 -4.66 -10.57
C PRO A 153 -21.97 -5.73 -9.84
N SER A 154 -23.23 -5.93 -10.25
CA SER A 154 -24.09 -6.94 -9.63
C SER A 154 -23.70 -8.37 -9.98
N LEU A 155 -22.89 -8.56 -11.03
CA LEU A 155 -22.36 -9.86 -11.45
C LEU A 155 -21.27 -10.39 -10.50
N LEU A 156 -20.62 -9.50 -9.74
CA LEU A 156 -19.67 -9.91 -8.71
C LEU A 156 -20.35 -10.83 -7.70
N GLN A 157 -19.76 -12.02 -7.47
CA GLN A 157 -20.36 -13.06 -6.62
C GLN A 157 -20.15 -12.75 -5.13
N VAL A 158 -20.79 -11.68 -4.68
CA VAL A 158 -20.92 -11.28 -3.28
C VAL A 158 -22.37 -11.13 -2.90
N SER A 159 -22.76 -11.60 -1.73
CA SER A 159 -24.13 -11.56 -1.26
C SER A 159 -24.26 -11.33 0.24
N ALA A 160 -25.42 -10.92 0.67
CA ALA A 160 -25.81 -10.79 2.07
C ALA A 160 -27.08 -11.61 2.32
N PRO A 161 -26.97 -12.93 2.54
CA PRO A 161 -28.14 -13.80 2.84
C PRO A 161 -28.95 -13.34 4.04
N SER A 162 -28.31 -12.65 4.98
CA SER A 162 -28.94 -11.97 6.11
C SER A 162 -28.16 -10.72 6.50
N ASP A 163 -28.69 -9.88 7.38
CA ASP A 163 -27.98 -8.70 7.91
C ASP A 163 -26.63 -9.02 8.57
N SER A 164 -26.41 -10.27 9.02
CA SER A 164 -25.21 -10.71 9.75
C SER A 164 -24.38 -11.76 9.02
N VAL A 165 -24.68 -12.06 7.77
CA VAL A 165 -23.94 -13.04 6.96
C VAL A 165 -23.55 -12.43 5.63
N PHE A 166 -22.25 -12.32 5.39
CA PHE A 166 -21.67 -11.91 4.10
C PHE A 166 -21.06 -13.14 3.44
N GLU A 167 -21.39 -13.38 2.20
CA GLU A 167 -20.84 -14.47 1.41
C GLU A 167 -20.11 -13.93 0.18
N VAL A 168 -18.96 -14.55 -0.12
CA VAL A 168 -18.18 -14.29 -1.32
C VAL A 168 -17.70 -15.62 -1.91
N THR A 169 -17.77 -15.75 -3.24
CA THR A 169 -17.26 -16.92 -3.96
C THR A 169 -16.04 -16.51 -4.75
N LEU A 170 -14.92 -17.22 -4.54
CA LEU A 170 -13.65 -17.01 -5.23
C LEU A 170 -13.49 -18.01 -6.38
N ASN A 171 -12.71 -17.64 -7.39
CA ASN A 171 -12.40 -18.47 -8.56
C ASN A 171 -11.52 -19.69 -8.24
N GLY A 172 -10.91 -19.72 -7.04
CA GLY A 172 -10.00 -20.76 -6.56
C GLY A 172 -9.73 -20.63 -5.07
N ASN A 173 -8.69 -21.31 -4.62
CA ASN A 173 -8.19 -21.20 -3.25
C ASN A 173 -7.05 -20.18 -3.22
N PHE A 174 -7.28 -19.05 -2.56
CA PHE A 174 -6.31 -17.97 -2.42
C PHE A 174 -6.03 -17.76 -0.92
N ASP A 175 -4.91 -18.27 -0.43
CA ASP A 175 -4.56 -18.22 1.00
C ASP A 175 -4.37 -16.80 1.51
N TRP A 176 -3.96 -15.91 0.62
CA TRP A 176 -3.78 -14.49 0.93
C TRP A 176 -5.10 -13.71 1.00
N PHE A 177 -6.24 -14.27 0.54
CA PHE A 177 -7.53 -13.56 0.48
C PHE A 177 -7.95 -12.95 1.82
N LEU A 178 -7.89 -13.73 2.90
CA LEU A 178 -8.25 -13.23 4.24
C LEU A 178 -7.25 -12.20 4.76
N ARG A 179 -5.97 -12.40 4.43
CA ARG A 179 -4.89 -11.57 4.92
C ARG A 179 -4.80 -10.24 4.16
N GLU A 180 -5.00 -10.25 2.85
CA GLU A 180 -4.78 -9.09 2.01
C GLU A 180 -6.09 -8.39 1.60
N VAL A 181 -7.05 -9.13 1.02
CA VAL A 181 -8.31 -8.53 0.56
C VAL A 181 -9.20 -8.11 1.73
N CYS A 182 -9.36 -8.99 2.74
CA CYS A 182 -10.28 -8.72 3.85
C CYS A 182 -9.72 -7.75 4.90
N THR A 183 -8.47 -7.31 4.80
CA THR A 183 -7.85 -6.27 5.64
C THR A 183 -7.67 -4.94 4.91
N SER A 184 -7.70 -4.95 3.57
CA SER A 184 -7.45 -3.76 2.76
C SER A 184 -8.44 -2.63 3.06
N PRO A 185 -7.98 -1.38 3.18
CA PRO A 185 -8.87 -0.21 3.26
C PRO A 185 -9.88 -0.17 2.12
N ALA A 186 -9.51 -0.53 0.88
CA ALA A 186 -10.37 -0.48 -0.29
C ALA A 186 -11.61 -1.37 -0.21
N THR A 187 -11.59 -2.41 0.62
CA THR A 187 -12.71 -3.36 0.81
C THR A 187 -13.52 -3.13 2.09
N MET A 188 -13.26 -2.04 2.82
CA MET A 188 -14.00 -1.66 4.03
C MET A 188 -15.47 -1.41 3.75
N PRO A 189 -16.37 -1.70 4.71
CA PRO A 189 -17.80 -1.49 4.53
C PRO A 189 -18.13 0.00 4.44
N LEU A 190 -19.15 0.34 3.66
CA LEU A 190 -19.67 1.70 3.52
C LEU A 190 -21.21 1.71 3.57
N ARG A 191 -21.75 2.76 4.18
CA ARG A 191 -23.18 3.04 4.21
C ARG A 191 -23.59 3.77 2.95
N GLN A 192 -24.34 3.10 2.07
CA GLN A 192 -24.83 3.68 0.82
C GLN A 192 -25.64 4.97 1.03
N ASP A 193 -26.55 5.00 2.01
CA ASP A 193 -27.37 6.16 2.34
C ASP A 193 -26.53 7.35 2.83
N VAL A 194 -25.44 7.09 3.56
CA VAL A 194 -24.51 8.12 4.03
C VAL A 194 -23.72 8.70 2.87
N VAL A 195 -23.12 7.84 2.04
CA VAL A 195 -22.34 8.27 0.86
C VAL A 195 -23.22 9.11 -0.08
N GLN A 196 -24.46 8.67 -0.36
CA GLN A 196 -25.39 9.43 -1.19
C GLN A 196 -25.75 10.79 -0.58
N ARG A 197 -26.09 10.80 0.72
CA ARG A 197 -26.42 12.05 1.44
C ARG A 197 -25.28 13.04 1.40
N LEU A 198 -24.03 12.58 1.63
CA LEU A 198 -22.86 13.47 1.64
C LEU A 198 -22.53 13.97 0.23
N LYS A 199 -22.68 13.14 -0.81
CA LYS A 199 -22.58 13.58 -2.21
C LYS A 199 -23.61 14.66 -2.55
N GLU A 200 -24.86 14.48 -2.12
CA GLU A 200 -25.94 15.44 -2.35
C GLU A 200 -25.73 16.76 -1.57
N SER A 201 -25.19 16.70 -0.35
CA SER A 201 -24.91 17.90 0.46
C SER A 201 -23.69 18.69 -0.05
N GLY A 202 -22.67 18.03 -0.59
CA GLY A 202 -21.53 18.66 -1.24
C GLY A 202 -21.83 19.27 -2.61
N ALA A 203 -22.92 18.83 -3.24
CA ALA A 203 -23.38 19.30 -4.56
C ALA A 203 -24.10 20.67 -4.51
N GLN A 204 -24.05 21.43 -3.39
CA GLN A 204 -24.59 22.79 -3.38
C GLN A 204 -23.76 23.67 -4.31
N ASP A 205 -24.38 24.03 -5.42
CA ASP A 205 -23.85 24.90 -6.46
C ASP A 205 -23.33 26.22 -5.85
N THR A 206 -22.02 26.33 -5.72
CA THR A 206 -21.37 27.55 -5.25
C THR A 206 -21.35 28.65 -6.33
N GLY A 207 -21.90 28.37 -7.51
CA GLY A 207 -21.95 29.33 -8.63
C GLY A 207 -20.57 29.70 -9.23
N SER A 208 -19.49 29.10 -8.73
CA SER A 208 -18.10 29.38 -9.14
C SER A 208 -17.52 28.40 -10.17
N GLY A 209 -18.26 27.34 -10.53
CA GLY A 209 -17.76 26.28 -11.42
C GLY A 209 -16.73 25.36 -10.77
N GLU A 210 -16.53 25.45 -9.46
CA GLU A 210 -15.70 24.51 -8.70
C GLU A 210 -16.43 23.17 -8.53
N THR A 211 -15.68 22.09 -8.67
CA THR A 211 -16.17 20.72 -8.45
C THR A 211 -16.78 20.60 -7.05
N ALA A 212 -17.97 19.99 -6.97
CA ALA A 212 -18.62 19.69 -5.69
C ALA A 212 -17.64 19.03 -4.74
N ALA A 213 -17.63 19.47 -3.47
CA ALA A 213 -16.76 18.87 -2.45
C ALA A 213 -16.93 17.35 -2.39
N ALA A 214 -15.85 16.60 -2.35
CA ALA A 214 -15.89 15.15 -2.28
C ALA A 214 -16.64 14.72 -1.01
N TRP A 215 -17.41 13.64 -1.07
CA TRP A 215 -18.25 13.17 0.05
C TRP A 215 -17.45 12.88 1.33
N TRP A 216 -16.17 12.63 1.21
CA TRP A 216 -15.23 12.32 2.29
C TRP A 216 -14.45 13.53 2.81
N SER A 217 -14.58 14.71 2.20
CA SER A 217 -13.73 15.89 2.46
C SER A 217 -13.88 16.49 3.87
N ASP A 218 -14.97 16.18 4.56
CA ASP A 218 -15.16 16.55 5.97
C ASP A 218 -15.13 15.29 6.84
N PRO A 219 -14.00 14.97 7.50
CA PRO A 219 -13.89 13.81 8.38
C PRO A 219 -14.91 13.80 9.53
N LEU A 220 -15.35 14.98 9.99
CA LEU A 220 -16.32 15.11 11.08
C LEU A 220 -17.75 14.69 10.66
N ALA A 221 -18.03 14.70 9.37
CA ALA A 221 -19.33 14.30 8.81
C ALA A 221 -19.41 12.79 8.50
N LEU A 222 -18.29 12.07 8.57
CA LEU A 222 -18.23 10.64 8.24
C LEU A 222 -18.97 9.80 9.30
N VAL A 223 -19.64 8.76 8.81
CA VAL A 223 -20.24 7.73 9.67
C VAL A 223 -19.38 6.47 9.54
N THR A 224 -18.72 6.10 10.61
CA THR A 224 -17.66 5.09 10.64
C THR A 224 -18.00 3.94 11.58
N ASN A 225 -17.36 2.78 11.42
CA ASN A 225 -17.59 1.59 12.25
C ASN A 225 -16.32 1.09 12.97
N GLY A 226 -15.25 1.86 12.89
CA GLY A 226 -13.94 1.54 13.45
C GLY A 226 -13.79 1.93 14.92
N PRO A 227 -12.57 1.75 15.45
CA PRO A 227 -12.25 2.04 16.85
C PRO A 227 -12.32 3.53 17.21
N TYR A 228 -12.23 4.42 16.24
CA TYR A 228 -12.21 5.87 16.46
C TYR A 228 -13.24 6.60 15.61
N VAL A 229 -13.54 7.82 16.04
CA VAL A 229 -14.34 8.82 15.30
C VAL A 229 -13.57 10.14 15.27
N ALA A 230 -13.74 10.91 14.21
CA ALA A 230 -13.13 12.24 14.12
C ALA A 230 -13.83 13.22 15.09
N GLU A 231 -13.03 13.92 15.89
CA GLU A 231 -13.49 14.90 16.88
C GLU A 231 -13.12 16.34 16.48
N GLU A 232 -11.92 16.51 15.92
CA GLU A 232 -11.40 17.82 15.49
C GLU A 232 -10.64 17.64 14.17
N TYR A 233 -10.88 18.55 13.25
CA TYR A 233 -10.14 18.61 11.99
C TYR A 233 -9.80 20.07 11.67
N ALA A 234 -8.52 20.32 11.44
CA ALA A 234 -8.01 21.57 10.92
C ALA A 234 -7.15 21.24 9.70
N GLU A 235 -7.65 21.61 8.54
CA GLU A 235 -7.02 21.34 7.24
C GLU A 235 -5.52 21.71 7.27
N GLU A 236 -4.67 20.88 6.69
CA GLU A 236 -3.21 21.04 6.64
C GLU A 236 -2.49 21.11 8.01
N SER A 237 -3.17 20.83 9.12
CA SER A 237 -2.61 20.98 10.46
C SER A 237 -2.79 19.76 11.34
N LEU A 238 -4.02 19.31 11.55
CA LEU A 238 -4.29 18.17 12.42
C LEU A 238 -5.63 17.48 12.13
N LEU A 239 -5.66 16.19 12.43
CA LEU A 239 -6.89 15.42 12.62
C LEU A 239 -6.80 14.74 14.00
N ARG A 240 -7.75 15.04 14.89
CA ARG A 240 -7.88 14.35 16.17
C ARG A 240 -9.01 13.33 16.09
N LEU A 241 -8.69 12.12 16.48
CA LEU A 241 -9.64 11.03 16.62
C LEU A 241 -9.82 10.71 18.10
N THR A 242 -11.06 10.42 18.51
CA THR A 242 -11.39 9.94 19.85
C THR A 242 -12.00 8.55 19.78
N ALA A 243 -11.82 7.75 20.83
CA ALA A 243 -12.36 6.38 20.90
C ALA A 243 -13.88 6.37 20.68
N SER A 244 -14.36 5.51 19.79
CA SER A 244 -15.78 5.39 19.46
C SER A 244 -16.57 4.76 20.59
N GLU A 245 -17.65 5.40 21.05
CA GLU A 245 -18.57 4.86 22.07
C GLU A 245 -19.29 3.56 21.63
N HIS A 246 -19.28 3.29 20.34
CA HIS A 246 -19.99 2.14 19.74
C HIS A 246 -19.07 0.98 19.37
N TYR A 247 -17.76 1.14 19.57
CA TYR A 247 -16.79 0.07 19.34
C TYR A 247 -16.47 -0.69 20.62
N ASP A 248 -16.08 -1.96 20.50
CA ASP A 248 -15.70 -2.78 21.67
C ASP A 248 -14.37 -2.29 22.25
N SER A 249 -14.42 -1.70 23.44
CA SER A 249 -13.32 -1.01 24.09
C SER A 249 -12.17 -1.90 24.57
N SER A 250 -12.29 -3.23 24.48
CA SER A 250 -11.25 -4.13 25.00
C SER A 250 -9.90 -4.01 24.27
N GLN A 251 -9.84 -3.24 23.17
CA GLN A 251 -8.66 -3.02 22.33
C GLN A 251 -8.49 -1.56 21.86
N GLN A 252 -9.13 -0.63 22.55
CA GLN A 252 -8.99 0.81 22.29
C GLN A 252 -7.94 1.39 23.25
N ALA A 253 -6.73 1.56 22.74
CA ALA A 253 -5.70 2.37 23.33
C ALA A 253 -4.88 2.95 22.16
N PRO A 254 -4.61 4.24 22.13
CA PRO A 254 -4.93 5.27 23.12
C PRO A 254 -6.42 5.70 23.08
N GLU A 255 -6.89 6.48 24.08
CA GLU A 255 -8.23 7.08 24.06
C GLU A 255 -8.36 8.19 23.01
N THR A 256 -7.26 8.91 22.77
CA THR A 256 -7.15 9.96 21.75
C THR A 256 -5.94 9.71 20.85
N LEU A 257 -6.16 9.76 19.54
CA LEU A 257 -5.12 9.66 18.52
C LEU A 257 -5.12 10.97 17.71
N THR A 258 -4.01 11.70 17.77
CA THR A 258 -3.85 12.99 17.08
C THR A 258 -2.84 12.85 15.95
N PHE A 259 -3.30 12.96 14.71
CA PHE A 259 -2.45 13.11 13.53
C PHE A 259 -2.07 14.59 13.39
N ARG A 260 -0.79 14.89 13.39
CA ARG A 260 -0.25 16.20 13.08
C ARG A 260 0.35 16.14 11.67
N PHE A 261 -0.08 17.06 10.84
CA PHE A 261 0.36 17.14 9.46
C PHE A 261 1.58 18.03 9.36
N ALA A 262 2.56 17.60 8.58
CA ALA A 262 3.77 18.35 8.31
C ALA A 262 3.95 18.46 6.78
N ALA A 263 4.19 19.65 6.27
CA ALA A 263 4.32 19.84 4.82
C ALA A 263 5.60 19.22 4.24
N THR A 264 6.59 18.93 5.10
CA THR A 264 7.85 18.28 4.72
C THR A 264 8.35 17.34 5.82
N ALA A 265 9.21 16.38 5.46
CA ALA A 265 9.85 15.49 6.43
C ALA A 265 10.65 16.27 7.49
N GLU A 266 11.29 17.42 7.12
CA GLU A 266 12.04 18.27 8.06
C GLU A 266 11.13 18.92 9.09
N GLU A 267 9.92 19.34 8.70
CA GLU A 267 8.93 19.84 9.64
C GLU A 267 8.47 18.74 10.60
N GLY A 268 8.19 17.55 10.07
CA GLY A 268 7.87 16.35 10.86
C GLY A 268 8.99 16.02 11.85
N GLN A 269 10.24 15.99 11.39
CA GLN A 269 11.41 15.78 12.24
C GLN A 269 11.49 16.81 13.36
N THR A 270 11.21 18.09 13.06
CA THR A 270 11.17 19.16 14.05
C THR A 270 10.09 18.91 15.12
N LEU A 271 8.89 18.49 14.72
CA LEU A 271 7.81 18.13 15.65
C LEU A 271 8.23 16.98 16.58
N TYR A 272 8.90 15.97 16.02
CA TYR A 272 9.41 14.83 16.79
C TYR A 272 10.48 15.26 17.79
N GLU A 273 11.50 16.02 17.41
CA GLU A 273 12.55 16.53 18.29
C GLU A 273 12.02 17.40 19.42
N GLN A 274 11.01 18.24 19.12
CA GLN A 274 10.34 19.10 20.10
C GLN A 274 9.35 18.32 20.99
N LYS A 275 9.22 17.02 20.82
CA LYS A 275 8.31 16.15 21.58
C LYS A 275 6.84 16.52 21.40
N GLN A 276 6.46 17.02 20.22
CA GLN A 276 5.08 17.32 19.88
C GLN A 276 4.37 16.13 19.24
N VAL A 277 5.14 15.16 18.75
CA VAL A 277 4.66 13.87 18.26
C VAL A 277 5.49 12.74 18.84
N ASP A 278 4.89 11.57 18.94
CA ASP A 278 5.45 10.37 19.54
C ASP A 278 5.94 9.38 18.49
N VAL A 279 5.39 9.46 17.28
CA VAL A 279 5.75 8.66 16.10
C VAL A 279 5.93 9.58 14.91
N ILE A 280 6.93 9.29 14.09
CA ILE A 280 7.22 10.04 12.86
C ILE A 280 7.46 9.12 11.68
N TRP A 281 6.87 9.47 10.55
CA TRP A 281 7.12 8.99 9.19
C TRP A 281 6.63 10.05 8.17
N PRO A 282 7.33 10.25 7.03
CA PRO A 282 8.63 9.71 6.67
C PRO A 282 9.79 10.36 7.43
N LEU A 283 10.94 9.72 7.43
CA LEU A 283 12.18 10.31 7.95
C LEU A 283 12.84 11.17 6.89
N THR A 284 13.66 12.15 7.32
CA THR A 284 14.48 12.94 6.40
C THR A 284 15.61 12.11 5.81
N GLU A 285 16.10 12.48 4.61
CA GLU A 285 17.27 11.88 3.99
C GLU A 285 18.52 11.94 4.88
N GLU A 286 18.68 13.04 5.65
CA GLU A 286 19.76 13.17 6.62
C GLU A 286 19.63 12.10 7.72
N ARG A 287 18.41 11.90 8.25
CA ARG A 287 18.16 10.90 9.29
C ARG A 287 18.32 9.47 8.76
N LEU A 288 17.85 9.17 7.56
CA LEU A 288 18.07 7.88 6.91
C LEU A 288 19.55 7.60 6.68
N SER A 289 20.31 8.62 6.26
CA SER A 289 21.76 8.53 6.07
C SER A 289 22.50 8.31 7.39
N GLU A 290 22.04 8.86 8.51
CA GLU A 290 22.58 8.60 9.85
C GLU A 290 22.31 7.15 10.28
N LEU A 291 21.08 6.67 10.10
CA LEU A 291 20.71 5.29 10.43
C LEU A 291 21.51 4.27 9.61
N ALA A 292 21.74 4.55 8.35
CA ALA A 292 22.53 3.69 7.45
C ALA A 292 24.03 3.59 7.82
N GLN A 293 24.53 4.41 8.78
CA GLN A 293 25.89 4.26 9.33
C GLN A 293 25.99 3.11 10.34
N ASP A 294 24.87 2.63 10.85
CA ASP A 294 24.83 1.46 11.71
C ASP A 294 24.75 0.19 10.84
N GLU A 295 25.79 -0.64 10.90
CA GLU A 295 25.88 -1.89 10.13
C GLU A 295 24.76 -2.90 10.48
N GLU A 296 24.11 -2.75 11.64
CA GLU A 296 22.99 -3.61 12.07
C GLU A 296 21.64 -3.06 11.61
N TRP A 297 21.57 -1.83 11.12
CA TRP A 297 20.34 -1.24 10.63
C TRP A 297 20.02 -1.70 9.21
N SER A 298 18.77 -1.97 8.95
CA SER A 298 18.26 -2.19 7.59
C SER A 298 16.88 -1.53 7.42
N PRO A 299 16.60 -0.96 6.26
CA PRO A 299 15.27 -0.44 5.97
C PRO A 299 14.22 -1.57 5.98
N ILE A 300 12.99 -1.24 6.30
CA ILE A 300 11.86 -2.16 6.20
C ILE A 300 11.50 -2.30 4.71
N PRO A 301 11.53 -3.50 4.12
CA PRO A 301 11.16 -3.66 2.71
C PRO A 301 9.74 -3.14 2.43
N THR A 302 9.56 -2.50 1.28
CA THR A 302 8.24 -2.17 0.73
C THR A 302 7.79 -3.26 -0.25
N LEU A 303 6.50 -3.29 -0.58
CA LEU A 303 5.97 -4.19 -1.62
C LEU A 303 6.09 -3.59 -3.02
N GLU A 304 7.18 -2.84 -3.27
CA GLU A 304 7.43 -2.16 -4.52
C GLU A 304 8.76 -2.57 -5.15
N THR A 305 8.72 -2.80 -6.45
CA THR A 305 9.91 -2.96 -7.27
C THR A 305 9.84 -2.00 -8.45
N PHE A 306 10.72 -0.99 -8.45
CA PHE A 306 10.81 -0.07 -9.57
C PHE A 306 11.36 -0.81 -10.80
N SER A 307 10.62 -0.76 -11.91
CA SER A 307 10.86 -1.58 -13.08
C SER A 307 10.68 -0.80 -14.37
N VAL A 308 11.35 -1.27 -15.43
CA VAL A 308 10.99 -0.89 -16.80
C VAL A 308 9.91 -1.86 -17.29
N VAL A 309 8.81 -1.30 -17.78
CA VAL A 309 7.77 -2.04 -18.49
C VAL A 309 7.93 -1.78 -19.99
N TYR A 310 7.95 -2.85 -20.77
CA TYR A 310 8.05 -2.81 -22.21
C TYR A 310 6.66 -2.95 -22.83
N HIS A 311 6.37 -2.19 -23.89
CA HIS A 311 5.18 -2.47 -24.70
C HIS A 311 5.45 -3.68 -25.60
N CYS A 312 5.22 -4.88 -25.08
CA CYS A 312 5.58 -6.14 -25.73
C CYS A 312 4.83 -6.41 -27.06
N ALA A 313 3.68 -5.77 -27.26
CA ALA A 313 2.89 -5.85 -28.49
C ALA A 313 3.25 -4.79 -29.55
N GLY A 314 4.21 -3.91 -29.25
CA GLY A 314 4.59 -2.76 -30.09
C GLY A 314 6.00 -2.86 -30.69
N ASP A 315 6.14 -2.47 -31.97
CA ASP A 315 7.44 -2.34 -32.63
C ASP A 315 8.28 -1.20 -31.99
N PRO A 316 9.58 -1.41 -31.71
CA PRO A 316 10.38 -2.61 -31.98
C PRO A 316 10.42 -3.62 -30.82
N LEU A 317 9.69 -3.39 -29.73
CA LEU A 317 9.79 -4.19 -28.50
C LEU A 317 8.97 -5.48 -28.51
N GLU A 318 8.24 -5.79 -29.58
CA GLU A 318 7.69 -7.13 -29.80
C GLU A 318 8.80 -8.19 -29.92
N ASP A 319 10.02 -7.80 -30.38
CA ASP A 319 11.18 -8.68 -30.42
C ASP A 319 11.82 -8.81 -29.02
N GLN A 320 11.72 -10.01 -28.44
CA GLN A 320 12.32 -10.35 -27.15
C GLN A 320 13.82 -10.05 -27.09
N ALA A 321 14.56 -10.20 -28.21
CA ALA A 321 16.00 -9.95 -28.22
C ALA A 321 16.35 -8.48 -27.94
N ILE A 322 15.49 -7.54 -28.33
CA ILE A 322 15.69 -6.12 -28.02
C ILE A 322 15.47 -5.88 -26.53
N ARG A 323 14.39 -6.43 -25.97
CA ARG A 323 14.09 -6.33 -24.52
C ARG A 323 15.21 -6.96 -23.69
N GLN A 324 15.70 -8.15 -24.12
CA GLN A 324 16.84 -8.82 -23.49
C GLN A 324 18.10 -7.94 -23.51
N ALA A 325 18.43 -7.34 -24.64
CA ALA A 325 19.61 -6.47 -24.76
C ALA A 325 19.49 -5.26 -23.83
N LEU A 326 18.32 -4.61 -23.79
CA LEU A 326 18.05 -3.48 -22.88
C LEU A 326 18.21 -3.91 -21.41
N SER A 327 17.66 -5.06 -21.01
CA SER A 327 17.76 -5.56 -19.62
C SER A 327 19.19 -5.90 -19.19
N LEU A 328 19.98 -6.54 -20.08
CA LEU A 328 21.37 -6.91 -19.82
C LEU A 328 22.32 -5.70 -19.71
N ALA A 329 21.99 -4.60 -20.36
CA ALA A 329 22.79 -3.39 -20.38
C ALA A 329 22.64 -2.52 -19.11
N VAL A 330 21.80 -2.93 -18.14
CA VAL A 330 21.52 -2.15 -16.93
C VAL A 330 22.52 -2.46 -15.82
N ASP A 331 23.11 -1.40 -15.25
CA ASP A 331 23.79 -1.43 -13.94
C ASP A 331 22.79 -1.04 -12.84
N ARG A 332 22.19 -2.06 -12.24
CA ARG A 332 21.17 -1.89 -11.20
C ARG A 332 21.73 -1.28 -9.92
N ASN A 333 23.01 -1.59 -9.59
CA ASN A 333 23.63 -1.02 -8.40
C ASN A 333 23.76 0.50 -8.51
N ALA A 334 24.21 0.98 -9.68
CA ALA A 334 24.30 2.42 -9.93
C ALA A 334 22.93 3.12 -9.89
N LEU A 335 21.87 2.46 -10.34
CA LEU A 335 20.51 3.02 -10.27
C LEU A 335 19.96 3.02 -8.83
N ALA A 336 20.19 1.96 -8.06
CA ALA A 336 19.79 1.90 -6.66
C ALA A 336 20.51 2.98 -5.83
N GLU A 337 21.79 3.21 -6.06
CA GLU A 337 22.55 4.28 -5.39
C GLU A 337 21.93 5.68 -5.66
N LEU A 338 21.46 5.92 -6.89
CA LEU A 338 20.79 7.18 -7.27
C LEU A 338 19.36 7.27 -6.69
N ALA A 339 18.70 6.14 -6.46
CA ALA A 339 17.35 6.10 -5.91
C ALA A 339 17.30 6.42 -4.42
N GLY A 340 18.44 6.24 -3.69
CA GLY A 340 18.56 6.63 -2.28
C GLY A 340 19.09 5.51 -1.38
N VAL A 341 19.32 5.85 -0.11
CA VAL A 341 19.99 4.97 0.87
C VAL A 341 19.14 3.75 1.28
N THR A 342 17.86 3.76 1.01
CA THR A 342 16.94 2.65 1.30
C THR A 342 16.70 1.75 0.09
N ALA A 343 17.21 2.11 -1.08
CA ALA A 343 17.06 1.34 -2.30
C ALA A 343 18.15 0.27 -2.44
N THR A 344 17.77 -0.88 -2.99
CA THR A 344 18.66 -2.01 -3.24
C THR A 344 18.44 -2.54 -4.66
N ALA A 345 19.52 -2.91 -5.37
CA ALA A 345 19.42 -3.50 -6.70
C ALA A 345 18.49 -4.72 -6.70
N ALA A 346 17.50 -4.73 -7.58
CA ALA A 346 16.49 -5.80 -7.62
C ALA A 346 17.12 -7.14 -8.02
N GLU A 347 16.82 -8.18 -7.27
CA GLU A 347 17.22 -9.57 -7.57
C GLU A 347 16.13 -10.35 -8.32
N GLY A 348 14.94 -9.78 -8.46
CA GLY A 348 13.77 -10.29 -9.16
C GLY A 348 12.68 -9.23 -9.20
N LEU A 349 11.48 -9.61 -9.62
CA LEU A 349 10.29 -8.75 -9.54
C LEU A 349 9.76 -8.70 -8.11
N ILE A 350 9.68 -9.86 -7.45
CA ILE A 350 9.14 -9.96 -6.09
C ILE A 350 10.22 -9.52 -5.10
N PRO A 351 9.98 -8.41 -4.33
CA PRO A 351 10.96 -7.86 -3.41
C PRO A 351 11.16 -8.74 -2.16
N PRO A 352 12.21 -8.48 -1.35
CA PRO A 352 12.31 -9.02 0.00
C PRO A 352 11.10 -8.64 0.87
N GLY A 353 10.79 -9.44 1.89
CA GLY A 353 9.65 -9.21 2.81
C GLY A 353 8.36 -9.92 2.40
N VAL A 354 8.30 -10.48 1.18
CA VAL A 354 7.16 -11.30 0.74
C VAL A 354 7.32 -12.72 1.31
N PRO A 355 6.28 -13.26 2.00
CA PRO A 355 6.40 -14.56 2.64
C PRO A 355 6.46 -15.72 1.62
N GLU A 356 7.28 -16.70 1.95
CA GLU A 356 7.28 -18.03 1.32
C GLU A 356 6.35 -18.96 2.13
N ASN A 357 6.86 -20.09 2.60
CA ASN A 357 6.19 -20.99 3.52
C ASN A 357 6.71 -20.80 4.95
N GLY A 358 5.82 -20.44 5.88
CA GLY A 358 6.19 -20.22 7.28
C GLY A 358 6.93 -18.90 7.49
N GLU A 359 8.16 -18.97 8.05
CA GLU A 359 8.97 -17.79 8.37
C GLU A 359 9.99 -17.43 7.28
N GLN A 360 10.03 -18.16 6.16
CA GLN A 360 10.97 -17.86 5.08
C GLN A 360 10.45 -16.75 4.18
N ASP A 361 11.38 -15.97 3.66
CA ASP A 361 11.17 -14.95 2.66
C ASP A 361 11.25 -15.57 1.25
N PHE A 362 10.35 -15.18 0.35
CA PHE A 362 10.23 -15.71 -1.02
C PHE A 362 11.52 -15.51 -1.83
N ARG A 363 12.10 -14.31 -1.77
CA ARG A 363 13.35 -14.02 -2.51
C ARG A 363 14.51 -14.84 -1.97
N THR A 364 14.62 -14.97 -0.65
CA THR A 364 15.66 -15.79 0.00
C THR A 364 15.51 -17.27 -0.34
N ALA A 365 14.29 -17.79 -0.44
CA ALA A 365 14.02 -19.18 -0.77
C ALA A 365 14.33 -19.49 -2.25
N GLY A 366 13.90 -18.64 -3.18
CA GLY A 366 14.11 -18.80 -4.63
C GLY A 366 15.51 -18.39 -5.11
N GLY A 367 16.20 -17.55 -4.34
CA GLY A 367 17.46 -16.93 -4.73
C GLY A 367 17.31 -15.84 -5.80
N PRO A 368 18.42 -15.19 -6.19
CA PRO A 368 18.40 -14.13 -7.19
C PRO A 368 18.14 -14.70 -8.60
N LEU A 369 17.26 -14.03 -9.35
CA LEU A 369 17.02 -14.26 -10.77
C LEU A 369 17.81 -13.30 -11.66
N LEU A 370 18.27 -12.17 -11.10
CA LEU A 370 19.04 -11.15 -11.78
C LEU A 370 20.46 -11.10 -11.25
N ASP A 371 21.44 -11.08 -12.14
CA ASP A 371 22.85 -10.97 -11.78
C ASP A 371 23.23 -9.49 -11.61
N ASN A 372 23.56 -9.11 -10.39
CA ASN A 372 23.96 -7.74 -10.02
C ASN A 372 25.45 -7.65 -9.64
N ASP A 373 26.27 -8.71 -9.91
CA ASP A 373 27.70 -8.66 -9.65
C ASP A 373 28.37 -7.55 -10.48
N PRO A 374 28.94 -6.53 -9.85
CA PRO A 374 29.57 -5.43 -10.56
C PRO A 374 30.80 -5.87 -11.37
N GLU A 375 31.49 -6.96 -10.98
CA GLU A 375 32.62 -7.50 -11.74
C GLU A 375 32.19 -8.10 -13.09
N LEU A 376 30.92 -8.56 -13.18
CA LEU A 376 30.35 -9.13 -14.39
C LEU A 376 29.62 -8.13 -15.28
N TYR A 377 29.45 -6.86 -14.87
CA TYR A 377 28.71 -5.87 -15.62
C TYR A 377 29.25 -5.68 -17.05
N SER A 378 30.58 -5.58 -17.21
CA SER A 378 31.21 -5.47 -18.55
C SER A 378 30.89 -6.67 -19.44
N GLN A 379 30.85 -7.87 -18.87
CA GLN A 379 30.49 -9.08 -19.61
C GLN A 379 29.00 -9.07 -20.02
N ARG A 380 28.11 -8.62 -19.13
CA ARG A 380 26.67 -8.43 -19.46
C ARG A 380 26.48 -7.44 -20.60
N CYS A 381 27.22 -6.33 -20.61
CA CYS A 381 27.21 -5.35 -21.70
C CYS A 381 27.66 -5.97 -23.03
N ASP A 382 28.71 -6.80 -23.03
CA ASP A 382 29.16 -7.51 -24.23
C ASP A 382 28.10 -8.49 -24.74
N GLN A 383 27.45 -9.18 -23.83
CA GLN A 383 26.35 -10.10 -24.13
C GLN A 383 25.13 -9.34 -24.71
N ALA A 384 24.77 -8.19 -24.13
CA ALA A 384 23.69 -7.34 -24.62
C ALA A 384 23.92 -6.92 -26.09
N ARG A 385 25.14 -6.46 -26.41
CA ARG A 385 25.51 -6.13 -27.80
C ARG A 385 25.45 -7.34 -28.72
N ALA A 386 25.92 -8.49 -28.25
CA ALA A 386 25.90 -9.72 -29.03
C ALA A 386 24.47 -10.18 -29.35
N VAL A 387 23.56 -10.15 -28.38
CA VAL A 387 22.14 -10.49 -28.55
C VAL A 387 21.50 -9.59 -29.60
N LEU A 388 21.65 -8.27 -29.48
CA LEU A 388 21.08 -7.30 -30.42
C LEU A 388 21.62 -7.52 -31.85
N SER A 389 22.92 -7.74 -31.99
CA SER A 389 23.57 -7.99 -33.30
C SER A 389 23.14 -9.33 -33.91
N GLN A 390 22.97 -10.40 -33.11
CA GLN A 390 22.53 -11.71 -33.61
C GLN A 390 21.07 -11.69 -34.08
N ALA A 391 20.24 -10.86 -33.46
CA ALA A 391 18.86 -10.60 -33.90
C ALA A 391 18.80 -9.73 -35.18
N GLY A 392 19.93 -9.22 -35.66
CA GLY A 392 20.02 -8.44 -36.89
C GLY A 392 19.83 -6.94 -36.69
N TYR A 393 19.84 -6.46 -35.46
CA TYR A 393 19.71 -5.04 -35.15
C TYR A 393 21.06 -4.36 -34.90
N SER A 394 21.12 -3.09 -35.24
CA SER A 394 22.13 -2.14 -34.71
C SER A 394 21.39 -1.16 -33.81
N GLY A 395 22.04 -0.65 -32.77
CA GLY A 395 21.40 0.32 -31.88
C GLY A 395 20.81 1.52 -32.63
N ALA A 396 21.56 2.12 -33.53
CA ALA A 396 21.09 3.21 -34.39
C ALA A 396 19.91 2.80 -35.32
N GLY A 397 19.72 1.52 -35.58
CA GLY A 397 18.65 1.00 -36.43
C GLY A 397 17.29 0.91 -35.75
N LEU A 398 17.22 1.05 -34.41
CA LEU A 398 15.97 1.01 -33.65
C LEU A 398 15.21 2.35 -33.66
N GLY A 399 15.80 3.41 -34.22
CA GLY A 399 15.19 4.73 -34.21
C GLY A 399 15.30 5.45 -32.87
N GLU A 400 14.48 6.47 -32.69
CA GLU A 400 14.40 7.21 -31.43
C GLU A 400 13.33 6.57 -30.55
N LEU A 401 13.69 6.21 -29.30
CA LEU A 401 12.81 5.63 -28.32
C LEU A 401 12.60 6.63 -27.17
N GLU A 402 11.39 6.70 -26.64
CA GLU A 402 11.08 7.48 -25.44
C GLU A 402 10.94 6.55 -24.23
N PHE A 403 11.56 6.92 -23.11
CA PHE A 403 11.37 6.30 -21.81
C PHE A 403 10.51 7.21 -20.96
N LEU A 404 9.23 6.85 -20.76
CA LEU A 404 8.28 7.59 -19.93
C LEU A 404 8.53 7.29 -18.45
N TYR A 405 8.48 8.31 -17.60
CA TYR A 405 8.52 8.14 -16.15
C TYR A 405 7.72 9.26 -15.46
N ALA A 406 7.16 8.98 -14.29
CA ALA A 406 6.56 10.01 -13.45
C ALA A 406 7.68 10.76 -12.71
N GLU A 407 7.69 12.10 -12.81
CA GLU A 407 8.64 12.93 -12.09
C GLU A 407 8.08 13.26 -10.70
N GLU A 408 8.39 12.42 -9.74
CA GLU A 408 7.93 12.56 -8.34
C GLU A 408 8.90 13.39 -7.51
N ASN A 409 10.20 13.23 -7.77
CA ASN A 409 11.29 13.89 -7.04
C ASN A 409 12.58 13.95 -7.90
N ASP A 410 13.61 14.56 -7.38
CA ASP A 410 14.91 14.70 -8.07
C ASP A 410 15.57 13.34 -8.39
N ALA A 411 15.35 12.31 -7.53
CA ALA A 411 15.92 10.97 -7.71
C ALA A 411 15.29 10.26 -8.91
N SER A 412 13.95 10.32 -9.11
CA SER A 412 13.29 9.69 -10.25
C SER A 412 13.85 10.18 -11.58
N GLY A 413 14.04 11.50 -11.70
CA GLY A 413 14.69 12.10 -12.88
C GLY A 413 16.17 11.71 -13.02
N ALA A 414 16.91 11.55 -11.92
CA ALA A 414 18.31 11.11 -11.96
C ALA A 414 18.43 9.67 -12.44
N VAL A 415 17.61 8.77 -11.91
CA VAL A 415 17.53 7.37 -12.33
C VAL A 415 17.16 7.25 -13.81
N ALA A 416 16.14 7.98 -14.27
CA ALA A 416 15.71 7.94 -15.66
C ALA A 416 16.81 8.39 -16.63
N ARG A 417 17.53 9.47 -16.29
CA ARG A 417 18.67 9.96 -17.09
C ARG A 417 19.82 8.97 -17.13
N GLU A 418 20.15 8.38 -15.99
CA GLU A 418 21.24 7.39 -15.90
C GLU A 418 20.90 6.12 -16.67
N LEU A 419 19.69 5.59 -16.55
CA LEU A 419 19.23 4.43 -17.29
C LEU A 419 19.32 4.65 -18.81
N CYS A 420 18.81 5.77 -19.30
CA CYS A 420 18.94 6.13 -20.73
C CYS A 420 20.40 6.29 -21.16
N ARG A 421 21.26 6.86 -20.30
CA ARG A 421 22.70 6.98 -20.58
C ARG A 421 23.35 5.59 -20.73
N GLN A 422 23.05 4.65 -19.84
CA GLN A 422 23.57 3.28 -19.91
C GLN A 422 23.19 2.62 -21.26
N TRP A 423 21.91 2.67 -21.64
CA TRP A 423 21.45 2.11 -22.90
C TRP A 423 22.12 2.77 -24.11
N ASN A 424 22.19 4.10 -24.13
CA ASN A 424 22.79 4.84 -25.23
C ASN A 424 24.29 4.54 -25.39
N GLU A 425 25.03 4.42 -24.27
CA GLU A 425 26.47 4.12 -24.31
C GLU A 425 26.77 2.65 -24.61
N VAL A 426 25.98 1.71 -24.02
CA VAL A 426 26.24 0.28 -24.17
C VAL A 426 25.77 -0.24 -25.52
N LEU A 427 24.56 0.13 -25.95
CA LEU A 427 23.90 -0.44 -27.12
C LEU A 427 23.93 0.48 -28.35
N GLU A 428 24.42 1.71 -28.21
CA GLU A 428 24.40 2.75 -29.28
C GLU A 428 22.96 3.05 -29.77
N VAL A 429 21.95 2.85 -28.90
CA VAL A 429 20.55 3.20 -29.14
C VAL A 429 20.31 4.70 -28.89
N SER A 430 19.17 5.23 -29.31
CA SER A 430 18.75 6.60 -29.01
C SER A 430 17.51 6.54 -28.11
N VAL A 431 17.72 6.45 -26.80
CA VAL A 431 16.65 6.51 -25.81
C VAL A 431 16.70 7.83 -25.07
N THR A 432 15.57 8.55 -25.00
CA THR A 432 15.46 9.82 -24.29
C THR A 432 14.44 9.72 -23.14
N PRO A 433 14.80 10.19 -21.92
CA PRO A 433 13.86 10.20 -20.81
C PRO A 433 12.82 11.31 -21.02
N LYS A 434 11.58 11.00 -20.75
CA LYS A 434 10.44 11.92 -20.86
C LYS A 434 9.64 11.92 -19.57
N ALA A 435 9.76 13.00 -18.81
CA ALA A 435 8.97 13.24 -17.62
C ALA A 435 7.51 13.51 -17.98
N VAL A 436 6.61 12.87 -17.25
CA VAL A 436 5.16 13.06 -17.35
C VAL A 436 4.57 13.07 -15.95
N THR A 437 3.32 13.51 -15.79
CA THR A 437 2.60 13.32 -14.53
C THR A 437 2.23 11.84 -14.34
N GLU A 438 2.03 11.40 -13.11
CA GLU A 438 1.58 10.04 -12.80
C GLU A 438 0.29 9.67 -13.57
N GLN A 439 -0.67 10.60 -13.64
CA GLN A 439 -1.91 10.39 -14.39
C GLN A 439 -1.68 10.18 -15.90
N GLU A 440 -0.75 10.93 -16.50
CA GLU A 440 -0.38 10.78 -17.91
C GLU A 440 0.34 9.46 -18.15
N LEU A 441 1.24 9.04 -17.24
CA LEU A 441 1.92 7.75 -17.29
C LEU A 441 0.90 6.60 -17.30
N TRP A 442 -0.01 6.55 -16.33
CA TRP A 442 -1.05 5.51 -16.26
C TRP A 442 -2.00 5.54 -17.45
N THR A 443 -2.26 6.72 -18.02
CA THR A 443 -3.08 6.84 -19.23
C THR A 443 -2.36 6.22 -20.42
N ALA A 444 -1.07 6.50 -20.61
CA ALA A 444 -0.25 5.94 -21.68
C ALA A 444 -0.13 4.40 -21.56
N LEU A 445 0.14 3.91 -20.33
CA LEU A 445 0.24 2.47 -20.05
C LEU A 445 -1.05 1.72 -20.42
N ARG A 446 -2.21 2.20 -19.97
CA ARG A 446 -3.50 1.57 -20.21
C ARG A 446 -3.97 1.66 -21.66
N SER A 447 -3.54 2.69 -22.41
CA SER A 447 -3.87 2.83 -23.84
C SER A 447 -2.88 2.14 -24.76
N GLY A 448 -1.73 1.66 -24.25
CA GLY A 448 -0.62 1.14 -25.05
C GLY A 448 0.12 2.24 -25.85
N GLU A 449 -0.06 3.51 -25.49
CA GLU A 449 0.59 4.66 -26.17
C GLU A 449 1.95 4.99 -25.55
N TYR A 450 2.81 3.98 -25.42
CA TYR A 450 4.17 4.09 -24.92
C TYR A 450 5.06 3.05 -25.59
N THR A 451 6.38 3.22 -25.47
CA THR A 451 7.37 2.22 -25.88
C THR A 451 8.06 1.62 -24.65
N LEU A 452 8.66 2.47 -23.84
CA LEU A 452 9.33 2.12 -22.58
C LEU A 452 8.73 2.98 -21.46
N ALA A 453 8.44 2.38 -20.33
CA ALA A 453 7.97 3.12 -19.16
C ALA A 453 8.66 2.63 -17.88
N GLY A 454 8.99 3.57 -16.99
CA GLY A 454 9.52 3.29 -15.66
C GLY A 454 8.49 3.62 -14.60
N LEU A 455 8.20 2.66 -13.72
CA LEU A 455 7.28 2.85 -12.60
C LEU A 455 7.56 1.87 -11.46
N GLY A 456 7.14 2.23 -10.28
CA GLY A 456 7.04 1.31 -9.15
C GLY A 456 5.91 0.30 -9.41
N LEU A 457 6.25 -0.98 -9.41
CA LEU A 457 5.29 -2.07 -9.47
C LEU A 457 5.00 -2.49 -8.02
N GLU A 458 3.92 -1.94 -7.47
CA GLU A 458 3.45 -2.24 -6.14
C GLU A 458 2.38 -3.34 -6.18
N ALA A 459 2.56 -4.38 -5.36
CA ALA A 459 1.57 -5.44 -5.26
C ALA A 459 0.38 -5.03 -4.41
N ALA A 460 -0.81 -5.45 -4.81
CA ALA A 460 -2.04 -5.23 -4.08
C ALA A 460 -2.09 -5.93 -2.70
N GLY A 461 -1.18 -6.87 -2.45
CA GLY A 461 -1.07 -7.59 -1.20
C GLY A 461 0.29 -8.27 -1.02
N ASN A 462 0.61 -8.63 0.22
CA ASN A 462 1.87 -9.29 0.59
C ASN A 462 1.83 -10.80 0.31
N ASP A 463 1.75 -11.14 -0.97
CA ASP A 463 1.85 -12.51 -1.48
C ASP A 463 2.47 -12.48 -2.88
N ALA A 464 3.31 -13.46 -3.20
CA ALA A 464 4.00 -13.54 -4.49
C ALA A 464 3.04 -13.55 -5.69
N GLU A 465 1.85 -14.16 -5.55
CA GLU A 465 0.83 -14.17 -6.60
C GLU A 465 0.34 -12.76 -6.94
N CYS A 466 0.29 -11.83 -5.95
CA CYS A 466 -0.15 -10.46 -6.16
C CYS A 466 0.77 -9.66 -7.09
N PHE A 467 2.04 -10.05 -7.23
CA PHE A 467 2.99 -9.46 -8.20
C PHE A 467 2.86 -10.07 -9.61
N LEU A 468 2.28 -11.27 -9.71
CA LEU A 468 2.30 -12.06 -10.93
C LEU A 468 0.95 -12.08 -11.66
N MET A 469 -0.16 -11.90 -10.95
CA MET A 469 -1.50 -12.09 -11.51
C MET A 469 -1.88 -11.10 -12.61
N ASP A 470 -1.25 -9.95 -12.66
CA ASP A 470 -1.56 -8.88 -13.63
C ASP A 470 -0.93 -9.11 -15.02
N TRP A 471 -0.05 -10.12 -15.18
CA TRP A 471 0.69 -10.38 -16.42
C TRP A 471 0.08 -11.47 -17.30
N VAL A 472 -1.10 -12.00 -16.97
CA VAL A 472 -1.77 -13.02 -17.79
C VAL A 472 -2.23 -12.45 -19.14
N THR A 473 -2.18 -13.27 -20.18
CA THR A 473 -2.63 -12.92 -21.54
C THR A 473 -4.07 -12.40 -21.50
N ASP A 474 -4.36 -11.31 -22.23
CA ASP A 474 -5.66 -10.64 -22.26
C ASP A 474 -6.17 -10.15 -20.89
N GLY A 475 -5.34 -10.16 -19.86
CA GLY A 475 -5.67 -9.61 -18.54
C GLY A 475 -5.96 -8.11 -18.61
N TYR A 476 -6.98 -7.66 -17.89
CA TYR A 476 -7.37 -6.23 -17.88
C TYR A 476 -6.24 -5.31 -17.39
N ASP A 477 -5.43 -5.81 -16.47
CA ASP A 477 -4.34 -5.06 -15.82
C ASP A 477 -2.96 -5.35 -16.46
N ASN A 478 -2.90 -6.16 -17.53
CA ASN A 478 -1.68 -6.46 -18.27
C ASN A 478 -1.25 -5.26 -19.14
N ILE A 479 -0.60 -4.31 -18.48
CA ILE A 479 -0.16 -3.05 -19.11
C ILE A 479 0.96 -3.24 -20.15
N ALA A 480 1.70 -4.35 -20.10
CA ALA A 480 2.78 -4.65 -21.06
C ALA A 480 2.27 -5.24 -22.38
N GLY A 481 1.03 -5.74 -22.42
CA GLY A 481 0.56 -6.55 -23.56
C GLY A 481 1.39 -7.84 -23.72
N TYR A 482 1.85 -8.41 -22.59
CA TYR A 482 2.60 -9.67 -22.56
C TYR A 482 1.68 -10.85 -22.87
N GLU A 483 2.14 -11.78 -23.71
CA GLU A 483 1.39 -12.97 -24.08
C GLU A 483 2.29 -14.21 -23.94
N ASN A 484 1.93 -15.13 -23.04
CA ASN A 484 2.61 -16.43 -22.91
C ASN A 484 1.69 -17.49 -22.32
N SER A 485 1.30 -18.48 -23.14
CA SER A 485 0.39 -19.55 -22.73
C SER A 485 0.97 -20.50 -21.66
N ALA A 486 2.29 -20.60 -21.52
CA ALA A 486 2.92 -21.35 -20.44
C ALA A 486 2.79 -20.60 -19.12
N TYR A 487 2.95 -19.25 -19.13
CA TYR A 487 2.70 -18.39 -18.00
C TYR A 487 1.24 -18.48 -17.54
N ASP A 488 0.29 -18.34 -18.47
CA ASP A 488 -1.15 -18.45 -18.16
C ASP A 488 -1.50 -19.81 -17.54
N THR A 489 -0.82 -20.88 -18.01
CA THR A 489 -0.98 -22.21 -17.44
C THR A 489 -0.48 -22.28 -16.00
N LEU A 490 0.70 -21.70 -15.71
CA LEU A 490 1.24 -21.62 -14.34
C LEU A 490 0.29 -20.84 -13.43
N MET A 491 -0.17 -19.66 -13.83
CA MET A 491 -1.11 -18.85 -13.05
C MET A 491 -2.44 -19.58 -12.80
N SER A 492 -2.94 -20.31 -13.80
CA SER A 492 -4.13 -21.17 -13.65
C SER A 492 -3.92 -22.34 -12.67
N ILE A 493 -2.71 -22.88 -12.57
CA ILE A 493 -2.35 -23.92 -11.60
C ILE A 493 -2.26 -23.30 -10.20
N ILE A 494 -1.59 -22.16 -10.05
CA ILE A 494 -1.42 -21.43 -8.79
C ILE A 494 -2.77 -21.15 -8.16
N ALA A 495 -3.71 -20.57 -8.91
CA ALA A 495 -5.06 -20.24 -8.44
C ALA A 495 -5.88 -21.45 -7.96
N ARG A 496 -5.48 -22.69 -8.29
CA ARG A 496 -6.16 -23.93 -7.90
C ARG A 496 -5.36 -24.79 -6.95
N ALA A 497 -4.09 -24.47 -6.75
CA ALA A 497 -3.23 -25.25 -5.88
C ALA A 497 -3.63 -25.03 -4.41
N PRO A 498 -3.72 -26.09 -3.59
CA PRO A 498 -3.73 -25.90 -2.15
C PRO A 498 -2.40 -25.26 -1.75
N ASP A 499 -2.43 -24.51 -0.65
CA ASP A 499 -1.23 -23.90 -0.09
C ASP A 499 -0.10 -24.92 0.08
N GLY A 500 1.14 -24.47 0.00
CA GLY A 500 2.32 -25.25 0.28
C GLY A 500 3.40 -25.21 -0.81
N THR A 501 4.40 -26.07 -0.65
CA THR A 501 5.63 -26.11 -1.47
C THR A 501 5.36 -26.20 -2.99
N ALA A 502 4.29 -26.86 -3.40
CA ALA A 502 3.96 -27.01 -4.83
C ALA A 502 3.45 -25.69 -5.43
N ARG A 503 2.64 -24.92 -4.69
CA ARG A 503 2.19 -23.58 -5.09
C ARG A 503 3.39 -22.64 -5.21
N MET A 504 4.25 -22.61 -4.18
CA MET A 504 5.44 -21.76 -4.18
C MET A 504 6.38 -22.10 -5.33
N GLY A 505 6.61 -23.38 -5.63
CA GLY A 505 7.39 -23.78 -6.80
C GLY A 505 6.84 -23.23 -8.12
N CYS A 506 5.51 -23.24 -8.30
CA CYS A 506 4.88 -22.64 -9.49
C CYS A 506 5.00 -21.11 -9.52
N LEU A 507 4.98 -20.43 -8.36
CA LEU A 507 5.19 -18.99 -8.28
C LEU A 507 6.63 -18.60 -8.65
N HIS A 508 7.64 -19.35 -8.16
CA HIS A 508 9.02 -19.18 -8.60
C HIS A 508 9.21 -19.41 -10.10
N ASP A 509 8.58 -20.46 -10.64
CA ASP A 509 8.63 -20.75 -12.08
C ASP A 509 7.95 -19.64 -12.90
N ALA A 510 6.84 -19.08 -12.42
CA ALA A 510 6.13 -17.98 -13.09
C ALA A 510 6.95 -16.69 -13.10
N GLU A 511 7.55 -16.31 -11.96
CA GLU A 511 8.45 -15.15 -11.92
C GLU A 511 9.65 -15.34 -12.84
N ALA A 512 10.29 -16.49 -12.80
CA ALA A 512 11.43 -16.81 -13.68
C ALA A 512 11.05 -16.69 -15.16
N LEU A 513 9.91 -17.26 -15.57
CA LEU A 513 9.43 -17.19 -16.94
C LEU A 513 9.13 -15.76 -17.42
N LEU A 514 8.48 -14.96 -16.57
CA LEU A 514 8.19 -13.56 -16.88
C LEU A 514 9.47 -12.75 -17.12
N LEU A 515 10.50 -13.00 -16.30
CA LEU A 515 11.80 -12.34 -16.44
C LEU A 515 12.66 -12.91 -17.58
N GLU A 516 12.58 -14.21 -17.88
CA GLU A 516 13.23 -14.83 -19.04
C GLU A 516 12.67 -14.33 -20.37
N ASP A 517 11.39 -13.97 -20.41
CA ASP A 517 10.75 -13.36 -21.56
C ASP A 517 11.00 -11.84 -21.68
N TYR A 518 11.63 -11.28 -20.66
CA TYR A 518 11.92 -9.83 -20.61
C TYR A 518 10.68 -8.97 -20.86
N ALA A 519 9.54 -9.36 -20.32
CA ALA A 519 8.34 -8.54 -20.39
C ALA A 519 8.49 -7.25 -19.55
N ILE A 520 9.29 -7.37 -18.49
CA ILE A 520 9.69 -6.29 -17.58
C ILE A 520 11.19 -6.40 -17.26
N THR A 521 11.76 -5.32 -16.79
CA THR A 521 13.12 -5.31 -16.23
C THR A 521 13.09 -4.66 -14.86
N PRO A 522 13.11 -5.44 -13.77
CA PRO A 522 13.28 -4.90 -12.42
C PRO A 522 14.62 -4.19 -12.28
N LEU A 523 14.61 -3.03 -11.61
CA LEU A 523 15.78 -2.16 -11.45
C LEU A 523 16.25 -2.16 -10.00
N TYR A 524 15.38 -1.75 -9.08
CA TYR A 524 15.66 -1.72 -7.65
C TYR A 524 14.37 -1.90 -6.83
N THR A 525 14.54 -2.38 -5.62
CA THR A 525 13.50 -2.39 -4.59
C THR A 525 13.73 -1.24 -3.63
N THR A 526 12.68 -0.76 -3.01
CA THR A 526 12.76 0.29 -2.00
C THR A 526 12.54 -0.27 -0.60
N GLY A 527 13.03 0.47 0.37
CA GLY A 527 12.74 0.22 1.77
C GLY A 527 12.32 1.51 2.45
N ASP A 528 11.85 1.38 3.68
CA ASP A 528 11.31 2.49 4.44
C ASP A 528 11.78 2.43 5.91
N ALA A 529 11.66 3.56 6.62
CA ALA A 529 11.97 3.63 8.03
C ALA A 529 11.08 4.65 8.74
N TRP A 530 10.79 4.39 9.99
CA TRP A 530 10.03 5.26 10.88
C TRP A 530 10.60 5.22 12.29
N GLU A 531 10.29 6.22 13.08
CA GLU A 531 10.75 6.31 14.47
C GLU A 531 9.59 6.50 15.44
N MET A 532 9.75 5.97 16.66
CA MET A 532 8.83 6.18 17.76
C MET A 532 9.59 6.47 19.05
N ARG A 533 8.89 7.09 20.00
CA ARG A 533 9.41 7.33 21.34
C ARG A 533 9.71 6.03 22.08
N GLU A 534 10.79 6.05 22.81
CA GLU A 534 11.16 4.94 23.71
C GLU A 534 10.04 4.68 24.74
N GLY A 535 9.73 3.40 24.95
CA GLY A 535 8.69 2.96 25.88
C GLY A 535 7.33 2.74 25.26
N LEU A 536 7.07 3.15 24.02
CA LEU A 536 5.85 2.80 23.29
C LEU A 536 5.92 1.35 22.80
N SER A 537 4.77 0.69 22.76
CA SER A 537 4.60 -0.66 22.23
C SER A 537 3.17 -0.85 21.68
N GLY A 538 2.94 -1.93 20.95
CA GLY A 538 1.63 -2.21 20.35
C GLY A 538 1.32 -1.42 19.07
N ILE A 539 2.32 -0.71 18.53
CA ILE A 539 2.28 -0.09 17.21
C ILE A 539 2.82 -1.11 16.22
N CYS A 540 2.17 -1.24 15.08
CA CYS A 540 2.72 -1.99 13.96
C CYS A 540 2.47 -1.26 12.64
N ARG A 541 3.22 -1.65 11.62
CA ARG A 541 3.04 -1.22 10.25
C ARG A 541 2.68 -2.44 9.41
N ASP A 542 1.65 -2.32 8.59
CA ASP A 542 1.32 -3.35 7.59
C ASP A 542 2.39 -3.39 6.50
N ALA A 543 2.58 -4.54 5.87
CA ALA A 543 3.55 -4.68 4.79
C ALA A 543 3.27 -3.73 3.60
N ARG A 544 2.01 -3.33 3.40
CA ARG A 544 1.57 -2.34 2.40
C ARG A 544 1.74 -0.89 2.86
N GLY A 545 2.30 -0.64 4.04
CA GLY A 545 2.80 0.66 4.49
C GLY A 545 2.00 1.37 5.58
N TRP A 546 0.70 1.15 5.75
CA TRP A 546 -0.07 1.90 6.76
C TRP A 546 0.21 1.46 8.18
N PHE A 547 0.04 2.41 9.09
CA PHE A 547 0.27 2.19 10.51
C PHE A 547 -1.01 1.80 11.25
N VAL A 548 -0.86 0.97 12.27
CA VAL A 548 -1.92 0.62 13.20
C VAL A 548 -1.50 1.06 14.60
N PHE A 549 -2.21 2.06 15.14
CA PHE A 549 -1.98 2.65 16.44
C PHE A 549 -2.99 2.18 17.49
N SER A 550 -4.08 1.52 17.06
CA SER A 550 -5.06 0.94 17.97
C SER A 550 -4.47 -0.27 18.69
N GLY A 551 -4.17 -0.12 19.96
CA GLY A 551 -3.45 -1.12 20.76
C GLY A 551 -2.16 -0.59 21.36
N THR A 552 -1.80 0.67 21.06
CA THR A 552 -0.61 1.31 21.64
C THR A 552 -0.69 1.36 23.15
N SER A 553 0.38 0.99 23.81
CA SER A 553 0.57 1.07 25.26
C SER A 553 1.96 1.62 25.57
N GLY A 554 2.12 2.18 26.77
CA GLY A 554 3.31 2.88 27.20
C GLY A 554 3.12 4.40 27.17
N THR A 555 3.83 5.11 28.02
CA THR A 555 3.82 6.59 28.07
C THR A 555 5.24 7.06 28.26
#